data_513e16f3580aacdd47e198f8f803420b
#
_entry.id   513e16f3580aacdd47e198f8f803420b
#
_cell.length_a   1.000
_cell.length_b   1.000
_cell.length_c   1.000
_cell.angle_alpha   90.00
_cell.angle_beta   90.00
_cell.angle_gamma   90.00
#
_symmetry.space_group_name_H-M   'P 1'
#
loop_
_entity.id
_entity.type
_entity.pdbx_description
1 polymer ?
#
loop_
_entity_poly.entity_id
_entity_poly.type
_entity_poly.pdbx_seq_one_letter_code
_entity_poly.pdbx_strand_id
1 'polypeptide(L)'
;EQIPDGGKGPDLRIGWRGGVGRANCIEGATWVSGSAVEWLVDDLKALAGAGELDATCRAAKQSGLIVVPALAGFASPHWDAAARGTVFGMHRHTSQADLVEATVTGVAHTVVDLLEAISDASGTSTSTLAVDGGLARSDYLQQMTADLLDVPVERTQNAGYVTAMGAAWIAGIARGVWASKEAAAAS
;
A
#
# COMPACT_ATOMS: atom_id res chain seq x y z
N GLU A 1 20.35 15.48 -8.61
CA GLU A 1 20.20 15.70 -7.16
C GLU A 1 20.37 14.36 -6.48
N GLN A 2 21.37 14.24 -5.62
CA GLN A 2 21.69 12.98 -4.91
C GLN A 2 20.78 12.89 -3.69
N ILE A 3 19.98 11.81 -3.63
CA ILE A 3 19.38 11.37 -2.37
C ILE A 3 20.52 10.82 -1.49
N PRO A 4 20.60 11.18 -0.22
CA PRO A 4 21.67 10.71 0.65
C PRO A 4 21.67 9.18 0.71
N ASP A 5 22.80 8.58 0.34
CA ASP A 5 23.06 7.16 0.45
C ASP A 5 23.27 6.85 1.95
N GLY A 6 22.23 6.43 2.64
CA GLY A 6 22.22 6.27 4.10
C GLY A 6 21.37 5.12 4.63
N GLY A 7 20.96 4.18 3.82
CA GLY A 7 20.45 2.88 4.27
C GLY A 7 19.14 2.83 5.04
N LYS A 8 18.48 3.96 5.28
CA LYS A 8 17.15 4.03 5.92
C LYS A 8 16.33 5.08 5.19
N GLY A 9 15.32 4.64 4.45
CA GLY A 9 14.44 5.53 3.71
C GLY A 9 13.99 4.95 2.38
N PRO A 10 13.20 5.70 1.60
CA PRO A 10 12.82 5.30 0.25
C PRO A 10 14.01 5.44 -0.72
N ASP A 11 13.99 4.63 -1.78
CA ASP A 11 15.03 4.58 -2.80
C ASP A 11 14.69 5.46 -4.01
N LEU A 12 15.70 6.08 -4.63
CA LEU A 12 15.56 6.70 -5.95
C LEU A 12 15.70 5.64 -7.03
N ARG A 13 14.66 5.47 -7.84
CA ARG A 13 14.61 4.49 -8.92
C ARG A 13 14.37 5.14 -10.27
N ILE A 14 14.71 4.42 -11.34
CA ILE A 14 14.27 4.79 -12.69
C ILE A 14 12.84 4.24 -12.85
N GLY A 15 11.85 5.12 -12.77
CA GLY A 15 10.45 4.74 -12.95
C GLY A 15 10.15 4.40 -14.42
N TRP A 16 10.76 5.13 -15.35
CA TRP A 16 10.58 4.89 -16.78
C TRP A 16 11.77 5.38 -17.59
N ARG A 17 12.14 4.63 -18.66
CA ARG A 17 13.12 5.04 -19.66
C ARG A 17 12.64 4.67 -21.06
N GLY A 18 12.57 5.63 -21.96
CA GLY A 18 12.16 5.42 -23.34
C GLY A 18 12.85 6.39 -24.30
N GLY A 19 12.54 6.28 -25.61
CA GLY A 19 13.20 7.07 -26.67
C GLY A 19 13.09 8.58 -26.51
N VAL A 20 12.16 9.07 -25.70
CA VAL A 20 11.91 10.50 -25.45
C VAL A 20 12.33 10.98 -24.06
N GLY A 21 12.99 10.13 -23.25
CA GLY A 21 13.48 10.59 -21.96
C GLY A 21 13.52 9.52 -20.85
N ARG A 22 13.77 10.00 -19.65
CA ARG A 22 13.82 9.22 -18.41
C ARG A 22 13.01 9.94 -17.33
N ALA A 23 12.16 9.20 -16.60
CA ALA A 23 11.58 9.67 -15.37
C ALA A 23 12.18 8.88 -14.19
N ASN A 24 12.56 9.58 -13.15
CA ASN A 24 12.92 8.98 -11.87
C ASN A 24 11.68 8.94 -10.99
N CYS A 25 11.61 7.97 -10.09
CA CYS A 25 10.63 7.90 -9.02
C CYS A 25 11.36 7.67 -7.68
N ILE A 26 10.72 8.08 -6.61
CA ILE A 26 11.09 7.67 -5.26
C ILE A 26 10.20 6.49 -4.92
N GLU A 27 10.80 5.39 -4.52
CA GLU A 27 10.12 4.14 -4.23
C GLU A 27 10.44 3.70 -2.81
N GLY A 28 9.44 3.17 -2.13
CA GLY A 28 9.62 2.43 -0.90
C GLY A 28 8.76 1.18 -0.91
N ALA A 29 9.08 0.24 -0.06
CA ALA A 29 8.38 -1.04 0.04
C ALA A 29 7.82 -1.24 1.45
N THR A 30 6.68 -1.90 1.53
CA THR A 30 6.18 -2.54 2.75
C THR A 30 6.27 -4.05 2.56
N TRP A 31 6.79 -4.79 3.54
CA TRP A 31 6.86 -6.25 3.43
C TRP A 31 5.55 -6.93 3.80
N VAL A 32 4.69 -6.22 4.52
CA VAL A 32 3.40 -6.73 4.98
C VAL A 32 2.30 -5.77 4.58
N SER A 33 1.43 -6.22 3.70
CA SER A 33 0.29 -5.48 3.19
C SER A 33 -0.82 -6.49 2.87
N GLY A 34 -0.96 -6.96 1.62
CA GLY A 34 -1.89 -8.02 1.25
C GLY A 34 -1.67 -9.32 2.02
N SER A 35 -0.41 -9.65 2.30
CA SER A 35 -0.04 -10.81 3.12
C SER A 35 -0.59 -10.78 4.56
N ALA A 36 -0.88 -9.61 5.11
CA ALA A 36 -1.59 -9.52 6.40
C ALA A 36 -3.03 -10.05 6.29
N VAL A 37 -3.71 -9.75 5.18
CA VAL A 37 -5.06 -10.29 4.94
C VAL A 37 -5.02 -11.78 4.64
N GLU A 38 -4.05 -12.25 3.87
CA GLU A 38 -3.82 -13.69 3.65
C GLU A 38 -3.59 -14.41 4.98
N TRP A 39 -2.77 -13.87 5.86
CA TRP A 39 -2.56 -14.40 7.20
C TRP A 39 -3.85 -14.46 8.03
N LEU A 40 -4.70 -13.44 7.99
CA LEU A 40 -6.01 -13.44 8.65
C LEU A 40 -6.95 -14.52 8.11
N VAL A 41 -6.88 -14.80 6.80
CA VAL A 41 -7.69 -15.83 6.13
C VAL A 41 -7.10 -17.22 6.33
N ASP A 42 -5.82 -17.40 5.98
CA ASP A 42 -5.22 -18.72 5.80
C ASP A 42 -4.66 -19.31 7.10
N ASP A 43 -4.10 -18.48 7.96
CA ASP A 43 -3.47 -18.95 9.20
C ASP A 43 -4.38 -18.78 10.42
N LEU A 44 -4.89 -17.58 10.64
CA LEU A 44 -5.75 -17.31 11.80
C LEU A 44 -7.19 -17.76 11.62
N LYS A 45 -7.64 -18.00 10.37
CA LYS A 45 -9.04 -18.30 10.06
C LYS A 45 -10.01 -17.24 10.62
N ALA A 46 -9.53 -16.00 10.68
CA ALA A 46 -10.29 -14.85 11.18
C ALA A 46 -11.26 -14.29 10.13
N LEU A 47 -11.11 -14.70 8.88
CA LEU A 47 -11.96 -14.38 7.75
C LEU A 47 -12.17 -15.64 6.92
N ALA A 48 -13.34 -15.84 6.34
CA ALA A 48 -13.55 -16.92 5.37
C ALA A 48 -12.94 -16.60 4.00
N GLY A 49 -12.67 -15.33 3.73
CA GLY A 49 -11.98 -14.85 2.55
C GLY A 49 -11.84 -13.33 2.56
N ALA A 50 -10.97 -12.81 1.69
CA ALA A 50 -10.70 -11.37 1.60
C ALA A 50 -11.96 -10.52 1.30
N GLY A 51 -13.01 -11.09 0.71
CA GLY A 51 -14.29 -10.41 0.45
C GLY A 51 -15.06 -10.02 1.70
N GLU A 52 -14.76 -10.63 2.85
CA GLU A 52 -15.41 -10.31 4.13
C GLU A 52 -14.70 -9.20 4.92
N LEU A 53 -13.54 -8.75 4.45
CA LEU A 53 -12.68 -7.81 5.16
C LEU A 53 -13.43 -6.57 5.63
N ASP A 54 -14.04 -5.85 4.71
CA ASP A 54 -14.72 -4.59 4.99
C ASP A 54 -15.91 -4.74 5.96
N ALA A 55 -16.70 -5.80 5.77
CA ALA A 55 -17.84 -6.08 6.64
C ALA A 55 -17.37 -6.42 8.06
N THR A 56 -16.30 -7.19 8.17
CA THR A 56 -15.72 -7.58 9.46
C THR A 56 -15.11 -6.37 10.19
N CYS A 57 -14.36 -5.50 9.47
CA CYS A 57 -13.83 -4.28 10.05
C CYS A 57 -14.93 -3.36 10.59
N ARG A 58 -16.03 -3.18 9.83
CA ARG A 58 -17.19 -2.37 10.27
C ARG A 58 -17.94 -2.98 11.44
N ALA A 59 -17.82 -4.27 11.70
CA ALA A 59 -18.42 -4.95 12.85
C ALA A 59 -17.57 -4.86 14.13
N ALA A 60 -16.35 -4.37 14.05
CA ALA A 60 -15.46 -4.17 15.19
C ALA A 60 -16.05 -3.13 16.17
N LYS A 61 -15.76 -3.32 17.46
CA LYS A 61 -16.34 -2.51 18.55
C LYS A 61 -15.43 -1.38 19.03
N GLN A 62 -14.46 -0.96 18.22
CA GLN A 62 -13.47 0.06 18.61
C GLN A 62 -12.82 -0.25 19.97
N SER A 63 -12.26 -1.42 20.10
CA SER A 63 -11.72 -1.97 21.35
C SER A 63 -10.47 -1.23 21.86
N GLY A 64 -9.88 -0.31 21.09
CA GLY A 64 -8.58 0.28 21.37
C GLY A 64 -7.42 -0.71 21.16
N LEU A 65 -7.68 -1.80 20.45
CA LEU A 65 -6.67 -2.78 20.08
C LEU A 65 -5.71 -2.16 19.06
N ILE A 66 -4.42 -2.36 19.25
CA ILE A 66 -3.38 -1.90 18.33
C ILE A 66 -2.63 -3.12 17.82
N VAL A 67 -2.52 -3.24 16.50
CA VAL A 67 -1.69 -4.27 15.86
C VAL A 67 -0.56 -3.61 15.09
N VAL A 68 0.66 -4.02 15.41
CA VAL A 68 1.85 -3.73 14.62
C VAL A 68 2.04 -4.90 13.65
N PRO A 69 1.77 -4.74 12.33
CA PRO A 69 1.70 -5.86 11.40
C PRO A 69 3.08 -6.28 10.86
N ALA A 70 4.12 -6.29 11.69
CA ALA A 70 5.48 -6.65 11.29
C ALA A 70 5.69 -8.18 11.16
N LEU A 71 4.79 -8.89 10.45
CA LEU A 71 4.82 -10.35 10.32
C LEU A 71 6.10 -10.85 9.63
N ALA A 72 6.69 -10.04 8.75
CA ALA A 72 7.96 -10.32 8.07
C ALA A 72 9.04 -9.28 8.40
N GLY A 73 8.85 -8.48 9.45
CA GLY A 73 9.65 -7.29 9.72
C GLY A 73 9.10 -6.03 9.04
N PHE A 74 9.87 -4.95 9.09
CA PHE A 74 9.59 -3.69 8.41
C PHE A 74 10.61 -3.42 7.30
N ALA A 75 10.12 -3.01 6.13
CA ALA A 75 10.94 -2.43 5.06
C ALA A 75 11.04 -0.90 5.23
N SER A 76 10.85 -0.12 4.15
CA SER A 76 10.89 1.35 4.24
C SER A 76 9.81 1.89 5.20
N PRO A 77 10.12 2.93 5.98
CA PRO A 77 11.43 3.58 6.14
C PRO A 77 12.32 2.94 7.20
N HIS A 78 11.83 1.96 7.94
CA HIS A 78 12.47 1.44 9.16
C HIS A 78 13.62 0.47 8.91
N TRP A 79 13.53 -0.36 7.85
CA TRP A 79 14.49 -1.39 7.48
C TRP A 79 14.89 -2.31 8.65
N ASP A 80 13.89 -2.76 9.42
CA ASP A 80 14.06 -3.65 10.57
C ASP A 80 13.48 -5.04 10.26
N ALA A 81 14.33 -5.92 9.77
CA ALA A 81 13.96 -7.32 9.52
C ALA A 81 13.77 -8.15 10.79
N ALA A 82 14.19 -7.64 11.96
CA ALA A 82 14.01 -8.32 13.24
C ALA A 82 12.69 -7.95 13.94
N ALA A 83 12.02 -6.88 13.53
CA ALA A 83 10.69 -6.53 14.04
C ALA A 83 9.71 -7.70 13.87
N ARG A 84 8.79 -7.84 14.80
CA ARG A 84 7.75 -8.88 14.74
C ARG A 84 6.37 -8.29 15.00
N GLY A 85 5.37 -8.94 14.43
CA GLY A 85 3.97 -8.62 14.67
C GLY A 85 3.66 -8.61 16.16
N THR A 86 2.96 -7.58 16.61
CA THR A 86 2.65 -7.40 18.04
C THR A 86 1.24 -6.86 18.19
N VAL A 87 0.54 -7.34 19.22
CA VAL A 87 -0.83 -6.92 19.55
C VAL A 87 -0.81 -6.31 20.95
N PHE A 88 -1.34 -5.10 21.07
CA PHE A 88 -1.47 -4.38 22.34
C PHE A 88 -2.94 -4.13 22.65
N GLY A 89 -3.27 -4.06 23.95
CA GLY A 89 -4.60 -3.65 24.38
C GLY A 89 -5.67 -4.75 24.37
N MET A 90 -5.28 -6.02 24.23
CA MET A 90 -6.24 -7.13 24.33
C MET A 90 -6.89 -7.19 25.71
N HIS A 91 -8.18 -7.39 25.72
CA HIS A 91 -8.94 -7.60 26.95
C HIS A 91 -9.99 -8.72 26.74
N ARG A 92 -10.69 -9.11 27.83
CA ARG A 92 -11.62 -10.25 27.82
C ARG A 92 -12.70 -10.19 26.71
N HIS A 93 -13.09 -9.00 26.29
CA HIS A 93 -14.16 -8.81 25.30
C HIS A 93 -13.63 -8.49 23.90
N THR A 94 -12.30 -8.52 23.69
CA THR A 94 -11.71 -8.39 22.37
C THR A 94 -12.22 -9.50 21.47
N SER A 95 -12.82 -9.11 20.35
CA SER A 95 -13.39 -10.03 19.38
C SER A 95 -12.45 -10.28 18.21
N GLN A 96 -12.76 -11.28 17.41
CA GLN A 96 -12.07 -11.55 16.15
C GLN A 96 -12.18 -10.36 15.19
N ALA A 97 -13.33 -9.69 15.13
CA ALA A 97 -13.52 -8.50 14.30
C ALA A 97 -12.61 -7.34 14.75
N ASP A 98 -12.40 -7.17 16.05
CA ASP A 98 -11.48 -6.15 16.57
C ASP A 98 -10.03 -6.45 16.14
N LEU A 99 -9.63 -7.71 16.12
CA LEU A 99 -8.29 -8.11 15.66
C LEU A 99 -8.10 -7.85 14.16
N VAL A 100 -9.11 -8.18 13.35
CA VAL A 100 -9.10 -7.93 11.90
C VAL A 100 -8.99 -6.43 11.63
N GLU A 101 -9.84 -5.64 12.25
CA GLU A 101 -9.88 -4.18 12.09
C GLU A 101 -8.54 -3.54 12.51
N ALA A 102 -8.03 -3.88 13.69
CA ALA A 102 -6.74 -3.36 14.16
C ALA A 102 -5.57 -3.77 13.26
N THR A 103 -5.62 -4.95 12.64
CA THR A 103 -4.61 -5.38 11.66
C THR A 103 -4.66 -4.52 10.40
N VAL A 104 -5.86 -4.25 9.88
CA VAL A 104 -6.06 -3.38 8.70
C VAL A 104 -5.63 -1.94 9.00
N THR A 105 -5.97 -1.43 10.18
CA THR A 105 -5.52 -0.12 10.65
C THR A 105 -3.99 -0.06 10.75
N GLY A 106 -3.34 -1.10 11.27
CA GLY A 106 -1.89 -1.21 11.31
C GLY A 106 -1.26 -1.18 9.89
N VAL A 107 -1.88 -1.84 8.92
CA VAL A 107 -1.44 -1.77 7.51
C VAL A 107 -1.59 -0.34 6.95
N ALA A 108 -2.70 0.36 7.25
CA ALA A 108 -2.87 1.75 6.84
C ALA A 108 -1.75 2.65 7.41
N HIS A 109 -1.40 2.50 8.68
CA HIS A 109 -0.29 3.24 9.29
C HIS A 109 1.05 2.97 8.61
N THR A 110 1.35 1.74 8.17
CA THR A 110 2.60 1.48 7.42
C THR A 110 2.64 2.18 6.07
N VAL A 111 1.49 2.38 5.42
CA VAL A 111 1.39 3.18 4.19
C VAL A 111 1.65 4.67 4.49
N VAL A 112 1.10 5.17 5.58
CA VAL A 112 1.31 6.57 6.02
C VAL A 112 2.79 6.82 6.31
N ASP A 113 3.44 5.97 7.13
CA ASP A 113 4.88 6.07 7.44
C ASP A 113 5.74 6.12 6.17
N LEU A 114 5.39 5.29 5.19
CA LEU A 114 6.10 5.26 3.90
C LEU A 114 5.91 6.56 3.11
N LEU A 115 4.69 7.08 3.02
CA LEU A 115 4.39 8.30 2.28
C LEU A 115 4.98 9.55 2.95
N GLU A 116 5.02 9.60 4.28
CA GLU A 116 5.71 10.64 5.03
C GLU A 116 7.20 10.62 4.73
N ALA A 117 7.83 9.44 4.76
CA ALA A 117 9.25 9.29 4.41
C ALA A 117 9.56 9.67 2.95
N ILE A 118 8.65 9.38 2.00
CA ILE A 118 8.77 9.83 0.60
C ILE A 118 8.62 11.34 0.51
N SER A 119 7.68 11.94 1.23
CA SER A 119 7.48 13.40 1.27
C SER A 119 8.71 14.12 1.82
N ASP A 120 9.27 13.62 2.91
CA ASP A 120 10.50 14.16 3.52
C ASP A 120 11.69 14.07 2.56
N ALA A 121 11.86 12.91 1.89
CA ALA A 121 12.97 12.70 0.96
C ALA A 121 12.83 13.51 -0.34
N SER A 122 11.61 13.76 -0.80
CA SER A 122 11.34 14.49 -2.05
C SER A 122 11.18 15.99 -1.84
N GLY A 123 10.86 16.44 -0.63
CA GLY A 123 10.42 17.82 -0.35
C GLY A 123 9.05 18.15 -0.96
N THR A 124 8.26 17.12 -1.33
CA THR A 124 6.95 17.28 -1.99
C THR A 124 5.87 16.58 -1.19
N SER A 125 4.81 17.26 -0.84
CA SER A 125 3.66 16.67 -0.17
C SER A 125 2.77 15.91 -1.15
N THR A 126 2.20 14.80 -0.70
CA THR A 126 1.18 14.05 -1.44
C THR A 126 -0.12 14.84 -1.44
N SER A 127 -0.69 15.10 -2.61
CA SER A 127 -2.00 15.76 -2.76
C SER A 127 -3.13 14.80 -3.08
N THR A 128 -2.82 13.64 -3.60
CA THR A 128 -3.76 12.56 -3.95
C THR A 128 -2.99 11.26 -3.97
N LEU A 129 -3.57 10.20 -3.43
CA LEU A 129 -3.00 8.85 -3.48
C LEU A 129 -3.80 7.99 -4.45
N ALA A 130 -3.18 7.59 -5.56
CA ALA A 130 -3.75 6.59 -6.46
C ALA A 130 -3.37 5.18 -5.99
N VAL A 131 -4.36 4.27 -5.93
CA VAL A 131 -4.17 2.90 -5.44
C VAL A 131 -4.58 1.86 -6.46
N ASP A 132 -3.84 0.75 -6.49
CA ASP A 132 -4.14 -0.43 -7.29
C ASP A 132 -3.85 -1.74 -6.55
N GLY A 133 -4.09 -2.87 -7.22
CA GLY A 133 -3.86 -4.20 -6.66
C GLY A 133 -5.03 -4.74 -5.82
N GLY A 134 -4.78 -5.85 -5.15
CA GLY A 134 -5.83 -6.60 -4.42
C GLY A 134 -6.47 -5.81 -3.28
N LEU A 135 -5.65 -5.16 -2.46
CA LEU A 135 -6.11 -4.37 -1.31
C LEU A 135 -6.79 -3.05 -1.70
N ALA A 136 -6.57 -2.55 -2.91
CA ALA A 136 -7.32 -1.40 -3.41
C ALA A 136 -8.84 -1.64 -3.44
N ARG A 137 -9.29 -2.91 -3.38
CA ARG A 137 -10.71 -3.28 -3.34
C ARG A 137 -11.38 -3.03 -1.99
N SER A 138 -10.60 -2.92 -0.91
CA SER A 138 -11.15 -2.65 0.42
C SER A 138 -11.48 -1.16 0.56
N ASP A 139 -12.76 -0.83 0.61
CA ASP A 139 -13.21 0.54 0.85
C ASP A 139 -12.87 0.98 2.27
N TYR A 140 -12.87 0.05 3.24
CA TYR A 140 -12.50 0.33 4.62
C TYR A 140 -11.04 0.79 4.72
N LEU A 141 -10.11 0.04 4.12
CA LEU A 141 -8.68 0.39 4.13
C LEU A 141 -8.43 1.73 3.41
N GLN A 142 -9.08 1.94 2.25
CA GLN A 142 -8.89 3.18 1.50
C GLN A 142 -9.41 4.40 2.26
N GLN A 143 -10.57 4.28 2.92
CA GLN A 143 -11.10 5.36 3.75
C GLN A 143 -10.21 5.63 4.96
N MET A 144 -9.76 4.59 5.67
CA MET A 144 -8.81 4.73 6.78
C MET A 144 -7.52 5.42 6.34
N THR A 145 -6.98 5.04 5.18
CA THR A 145 -5.77 5.66 4.63
C THR A 145 -6.01 7.14 4.28
N ALA A 146 -7.16 7.46 3.68
CA ALA A 146 -7.53 8.84 3.37
C ALA A 146 -7.68 9.70 4.63
N ASP A 147 -8.32 9.15 5.67
CA ASP A 147 -8.51 9.83 6.96
C ASP A 147 -7.18 10.10 7.67
N LEU A 148 -6.24 9.16 7.61
CA LEU A 148 -4.92 9.30 8.24
C LEU A 148 -4.01 10.29 7.49
N LEU A 149 -4.09 10.34 6.16
CA LEU A 149 -3.26 11.22 5.32
C LEU A 149 -3.87 12.60 5.11
N ASP A 150 -5.16 12.78 5.38
CA ASP A 150 -5.95 13.98 5.02
C ASP A 150 -5.85 14.35 3.53
N VAL A 151 -5.82 13.32 2.65
CA VAL A 151 -5.79 13.48 1.19
C VAL A 151 -6.75 12.51 0.51
N PRO A 152 -7.27 12.85 -0.69
CA PRO A 152 -8.07 11.92 -1.48
C PRO A 152 -7.28 10.65 -1.83
N VAL A 153 -7.93 9.48 -1.66
CA VAL A 153 -7.45 8.20 -2.16
C VAL A 153 -8.31 7.78 -3.34
N GLU A 154 -7.68 7.63 -4.49
CA GLU A 154 -8.35 7.31 -5.74
C GLU A 154 -8.01 5.88 -6.20
N ARG A 155 -9.03 5.08 -6.44
CA ARG A 155 -8.85 3.77 -7.04
C ARG A 155 -8.74 3.93 -8.56
N THR A 156 -7.63 3.47 -9.12
CA THR A 156 -7.45 3.49 -10.57
C THR A 156 -8.48 2.59 -11.28
N GLN A 157 -8.94 2.99 -12.45
CA GLN A 157 -9.72 2.09 -13.29
C GLN A 157 -8.88 0.85 -13.62
N ASN A 158 -9.53 -0.32 -13.60
CA ASN A 158 -8.84 -1.60 -13.80
C ASN A 158 -7.69 -1.90 -12.80
N ALA A 159 -7.85 -1.46 -11.54
CA ALA A 159 -6.83 -1.57 -10.49
C ALA A 159 -6.18 -2.97 -10.37
N GLY A 160 -6.86 -4.05 -10.79
CA GLY A 160 -6.28 -5.39 -10.79
C GLY A 160 -5.29 -5.69 -11.93
N TYR A 161 -5.19 -4.81 -12.94
CA TYR A 161 -4.42 -5.06 -14.17
C TYR A 161 -3.44 -3.95 -14.54
N VAL A 162 -3.28 -2.92 -13.72
CA VAL A 162 -2.49 -1.71 -14.03
C VAL A 162 -1.05 -2.05 -14.46
N THR A 163 -0.39 -2.97 -13.75
CA THR A 163 0.96 -3.42 -14.09
C THR A 163 1.02 -4.08 -15.47
N ALA A 164 0.08 -4.97 -15.78
CA ALA A 164 0.00 -5.65 -17.07
C ALA A 164 -0.33 -4.65 -18.20
N MET A 165 -1.24 -3.71 -17.94
CA MET A 165 -1.58 -2.64 -18.89
C MET A 165 -0.37 -1.75 -19.18
N GLY A 166 0.37 -1.34 -18.16
CA GLY A 166 1.59 -0.54 -18.31
C GLY A 166 2.63 -1.25 -19.19
N ALA A 167 2.85 -2.53 -18.98
CA ALA A 167 3.74 -3.34 -19.81
C ALA A 167 3.26 -3.43 -21.28
N ALA A 168 1.94 -3.65 -21.48
CA ALA A 168 1.33 -3.69 -22.80
C ALA A 168 1.45 -2.35 -23.53
N TRP A 169 1.22 -1.23 -22.84
CA TRP A 169 1.35 0.12 -23.41
C TRP A 169 2.79 0.40 -23.86
N ILE A 170 3.80 0.08 -23.02
CA ILE A 170 5.21 0.26 -23.38
C ILE A 170 5.56 -0.57 -24.63
N ALA A 171 5.14 -1.84 -24.69
CA ALA A 171 5.35 -2.70 -25.84
C ALA A 171 4.63 -2.18 -27.09
N GLY A 172 3.39 -1.74 -26.97
CA GLY A 172 2.60 -1.19 -28.06
C GLY A 172 3.14 0.11 -28.62
N ILE A 173 3.62 1.02 -27.76
CA ILE A 173 4.31 2.24 -28.21
C ILE A 173 5.59 1.90 -28.96
N ALA A 174 6.39 0.95 -28.46
CA ALA A 174 7.63 0.51 -29.12
C ALA A 174 7.37 -0.14 -30.49
N ARG A 175 6.17 -0.72 -30.69
CA ARG A 175 5.73 -1.34 -31.96
C ARG A 175 4.92 -0.40 -32.84
N GLY A 176 4.68 0.85 -32.42
CA GLY A 176 3.92 1.83 -33.18
C GLY A 176 2.41 1.62 -33.16
N VAL A 177 1.87 0.82 -32.21
CA VAL A 177 0.41 0.66 -32.01
C VAL A 177 -0.19 1.95 -31.48
N TRP A 178 0.50 2.61 -30.55
CA TRP A 178 0.15 3.93 -30.03
C TRP A 178 1.28 4.92 -30.27
N ALA A 179 0.93 6.15 -30.60
CA ALA A 179 1.89 7.21 -30.87
C ALA A 179 2.58 7.74 -29.61
N SER A 180 1.93 7.64 -28.44
CA SER A 180 2.44 8.13 -27.17
C SER A 180 1.80 7.39 -25.99
N LYS A 181 2.31 7.65 -24.78
CA LYS A 181 1.76 7.11 -23.53
C LYS A 181 0.35 7.68 -23.25
N GLU A 182 0.10 8.93 -23.61
CA GLU A 182 -1.20 9.57 -23.47
C GLU A 182 -2.25 8.90 -24.38
N ALA A 183 -1.85 8.57 -25.62
CA ALA A 183 -2.72 7.86 -26.56
C ALA A 183 -3.01 6.41 -26.09
N ALA A 184 -2.02 5.75 -25.48
CA ALA A 184 -2.19 4.43 -24.91
C ALA A 184 -3.10 4.47 -23.65
N ALA A 185 -2.93 5.45 -22.78
CA ALA A 185 -3.73 5.58 -21.56
C ALA A 185 -5.21 5.98 -21.84
N ALA A 186 -5.50 6.54 -23.01
CA ALA A 186 -6.85 6.91 -23.44
C ALA A 186 -7.60 5.77 -24.15
N SER A 187 -6.95 4.61 -24.37
CA SER A 187 -7.54 3.45 -25.07
C SER A 187 -8.15 2.46 -24.09
#